data_26eb10840e1a719348ad5874b6af14dd
#
_entry.id   26eb10840e1a719348ad5874b6af14dd
#
_cell.length_a   1.000
_cell.length_b   1.000
_cell.length_c   1.000
_cell.angle_alpha   90.00
_cell.angle_beta   90.00
_cell.angle_gamma   90.00
#
_symmetry.space_group_name_H-M   'P 1'
#
loop_
_entity.id
_entity.type
_entity.pdbx_description
1 polymer ?
#
loop_
_entity_poly.entity_id
_entity_poly.type
_entity_poly.pdbx_seq_one_letter_code
_entity_poly.pdbx_strand_id
1 'polypeptide(L)'
;PLHSEWFPGWHVGVLRGGDEDNNTALYLVGDELNWTIRSGHRHADVLHMSYYAFGQELVTDRGYFSGSNHRTPDGRLGQSWTAGTLSHNLVVVDETNQAGAPRGSNLELFGSVPGVEMLQASGFGVYDQCSEYRRTCAHVEMPQGGHYIVDLFRAEGGQVHQYIFHSAGSLVDITPSQPAPQPTELSEAWSRWVDNPRQIVPEIPHTFG
;
A
#
# COMPACT_ATOMS: atom_id res chain seq x y z
N PRO A 1 26.14 1.87 -5.06
CA PRO A 1 24.90 2.45 -4.57
C PRO A 1 23.70 1.75 -5.22
N LEU A 2 22.63 1.56 -4.46
CA LEU A 2 21.38 1.07 -4.98
C LEU A 2 20.67 2.21 -5.71
N HIS A 3 20.04 1.92 -6.84
CA HIS A 3 19.34 2.92 -7.62
C HIS A 3 17.84 2.64 -7.62
N SER A 4 17.05 3.70 -7.81
CA SER A 4 15.62 3.55 -8.10
C SER A 4 15.44 2.75 -9.38
N GLU A 5 14.44 1.88 -9.42
CA GLU A 5 14.24 0.96 -10.53
C GLU A 5 12.75 0.66 -10.74
N TRP A 6 12.38 0.51 -12.00
CA TRP A 6 11.09 0.00 -12.41
C TRP A 6 11.25 -1.41 -12.98
N PHE A 7 10.47 -2.34 -12.47
CA PHE A 7 10.43 -3.75 -12.89
C PHE A 7 9.18 -3.99 -13.76
N PRO A 8 9.29 -3.83 -15.09
CA PRO A 8 8.11 -3.86 -15.96
C PRO A 8 7.40 -5.21 -15.99
N GLY A 9 8.12 -6.31 -15.80
CA GLY A 9 7.52 -7.65 -15.77
C GLY A 9 6.73 -7.95 -14.48
N TRP A 10 6.91 -7.12 -13.45
CA TRP A 10 6.23 -7.25 -12.15
C TRP A 10 5.32 -6.06 -11.85
N HIS A 11 5.38 -5.03 -12.68
CA HIS A 11 4.72 -3.74 -12.42
C HIS A 11 5.03 -3.19 -11.03
N VAL A 12 6.28 -3.33 -10.59
CA VAL A 12 6.76 -2.83 -9.30
C VAL A 12 7.79 -1.75 -9.53
N GLY A 13 7.59 -0.61 -8.86
CA GLY A 13 8.58 0.45 -8.80
C GLY A 13 9.24 0.54 -7.45
N VAL A 14 10.53 0.82 -7.42
CA VAL A 14 11.29 1.04 -6.19
C VAL A 14 11.98 2.39 -6.27
N LEU A 15 11.60 3.31 -5.39
CA LEU A 15 12.34 4.54 -5.18
C LEU A 15 13.33 4.34 -4.03
N ARG A 16 14.58 4.71 -4.25
CA ARG A 16 15.65 4.54 -3.29
C ARG A 16 16.30 5.88 -2.96
N GLY A 17 16.74 6.00 -1.73
CA GLY A 17 17.48 7.14 -1.24
C GLY A 17 18.31 6.81 -0.02
N GLY A 18 18.90 7.84 0.57
CA GLY A 18 19.80 7.68 1.71
C GLY A 18 21.20 7.21 1.31
N ASP A 19 21.97 6.87 2.30
CA ASP A 19 23.36 6.38 2.19
C ASP A 19 23.49 4.91 2.61
N GLU A 20 24.72 4.42 2.75
CA GLU A 20 24.99 3.02 3.12
C GLU A 20 24.44 2.67 4.51
N ASP A 21 24.43 3.64 5.44
CA ASP A 21 24.01 3.44 6.82
C ASP A 21 22.50 3.70 7.01
N ASN A 22 21.92 4.57 6.17
CA ASN A 22 20.52 5.01 6.25
C ASN A 22 19.78 4.79 4.92
N ASN A 23 19.95 3.64 4.35
CA ASN A 23 19.30 3.25 3.09
C ASN A 23 17.76 3.24 3.24
N THR A 24 17.10 3.79 2.26
CA THR A 24 15.63 3.81 2.20
C THR A 24 15.12 3.17 0.91
N ALA A 25 13.95 2.57 0.98
CA ALA A 25 13.28 2.01 -0.18
C ALA A 25 11.77 2.14 -0.07
N LEU A 26 11.16 2.79 -1.05
CA LEU A 26 9.72 2.85 -1.21
C LEU A 26 9.34 1.96 -2.38
N TYR A 27 8.49 0.98 -2.13
CA TYR A 27 7.93 0.09 -3.14
C TYR A 27 6.52 0.52 -3.49
N LEU A 28 6.23 0.66 -4.78
CA LEU A 28 4.88 0.79 -5.29
C LEU A 28 4.53 -0.45 -6.11
N VAL A 29 3.50 -1.15 -5.66
CA VAL A 29 3.05 -2.40 -6.28
C VAL A 29 1.97 -2.08 -7.30
N GLY A 30 2.21 -2.48 -8.53
CA GLY A 30 1.23 -2.52 -9.60
C GLY A 30 0.71 -3.93 -9.79
N ASP A 31 0.01 -4.12 -10.90
CA ASP A 31 -0.51 -5.41 -11.29
C ASP A 31 -0.50 -5.53 -12.82
N GLU A 32 -0.20 -6.70 -13.35
CA GLU A 32 -0.15 -6.92 -14.79
C GLU A 32 -1.49 -7.41 -15.32
N LEU A 33 -1.99 -6.77 -16.37
CA LEU A 33 -3.29 -7.08 -16.99
C LEU A 33 -3.40 -8.56 -17.43
N ASN A 34 -2.30 -9.10 -17.95
CA ASN A 34 -2.31 -10.41 -18.62
C ASN A 34 -2.02 -11.57 -17.68
N TRP A 35 -1.98 -11.36 -16.40
CA TRP A 35 -1.76 -12.46 -15.49
C TRP A 35 -3.01 -13.32 -15.35
N THR A 36 -3.22 -14.14 -16.38
CA THR A 36 -4.26 -15.19 -16.42
C THR A 36 -3.95 -16.34 -15.48
N ILE A 37 -2.83 -16.29 -14.78
CA ILE A 37 -2.45 -17.35 -13.88
C ILE A 37 -3.37 -17.32 -12.65
N ARG A 38 -4.09 -18.38 -12.50
CA ARG A 38 -4.83 -18.78 -11.30
C ARG A 38 -3.87 -19.04 -10.13
N SER A 39 -2.91 -18.13 -9.90
CA SER A 39 -2.04 -18.25 -8.74
C SER A 39 -2.77 -17.66 -7.54
N GLY A 40 -2.91 -18.41 -6.48
CA GLY A 40 -3.44 -17.93 -5.20
C GLY A 40 -2.50 -16.92 -4.50
N HIS A 41 -1.60 -16.31 -5.25
CA HIS A 41 -0.58 -15.36 -4.78
C HIS A 41 -0.87 -13.91 -5.19
N ARG A 42 -2.08 -13.61 -5.65
CA ARG A 42 -2.47 -12.27 -6.08
C ARG A 42 -3.38 -11.64 -5.02
N HIS A 43 -3.01 -10.46 -4.56
CA HIS A 43 -3.81 -9.66 -3.63
C HIS A 43 -4.61 -8.58 -4.36
N ALA A 44 -5.59 -8.01 -3.69
CA ALA A 44 -6.35 -6.86 -4.17
C ALA A 44 -5.65 -5.56 -3.75
N ASP A 45 -4.47 -5.30 -4.31
CA ASP A 45 -3.47 -4.38 -3.81
C ASP A 45 -2.83 -3.46 -4.87
N VAL A 46 -3.51 -3.26 -6.00
CA VAL A 46 -3.04 -2.34 -7.04
C VAL A 46 -2.81 -0.95 -6.46
N LEU A 47 -1.61 -0.41 -6.67
CA LEU A 47 -1.07 0.82 -6.10
C LEU A 47 -0.84 0.79 -4.58
N HIS A 48 -0.67 -0.40 -4.00
CA HIS A 48 -0.16 -0.55 -2.65
C HIS A 48 1.26 0.01 -2.52
N MET A 49 1.58 0.59 -1.36
CA MET A 49 2.90 1.12 -1.04
C MET A 49 3.45 0.47 0.22
N SER A 50 4.72 0.07 0.18
CA SER A 50 5.53 -0.27 1.35
C SER A 50 6.73 0.66 1.46
N TYR A 51 7.20 0.93 2.68
CA TYR A 51 8.35 1.78 2.89
C TYR A 51 9.28 1.25 3.96
N TYR A 52 10.57 1.23 3.64
CA TYR A 52 11.67 0.79 4.48
C TYR A 52 12.63 1.94 4.75
N ALA A 53 12.99 2.15 6.01
CA ALA A 53 14.03 3.09 6.43
C ALA A 53 14.60 2.65 7.77
N PHE A 54 15.82 3.06 8.07
CA PHE A 54 16.53 2.75 9.35
C PHE A 54 16.61 1.24 9.62
N GLY A 55 16.75 0.43 8.57
CA GLY A 55 16.78 -1.03 8.69
C GLY A 55 15.46 -1.69 9.07
N GLN A 56 14.35 -0.97 8.99
CA GLN A 56 13.02 -1.44 9.39
C GLN A 56 11.98 -1.17 8.30
N GLU A 57 10.97 -2.02 8.24
CA GLU A 57 9.76 -1.76 7.48
C GLU A 57 8.85 -0.84 8.28
N LEU A 58 8.68 0.40 7.81
CA LEU A 58 7.88 1.42 8.50
C LEU A 58 6.43 1.45 8.02
N VAL A 59 6.22 1.29 6.72
CA VAL A 59 4.90 1.15 6.10
C VAL A 59 4.79 -0.27 5.59
N THR A 60 3.98 -1.06 6.29
CA THR A 60 4.04 -2.52 6.20
C THR A 60 3.06 -3.11 5.21
N ASP A 61 3.50 -4.15 4.50
CA ASP A 61 2.63 -5.14 3.89
C ASP A 61 2.46 -6.32 4.87
N ARG A 62 1.23 -6.75 5.08
CA ARG A 62 0.97 -7.90 5.94
C ARG A 62 1.33 -9.24 5.29
N GLY A 63 1.60 -9.24 3.99
CA GLY A 63 2.03 -10.41 3.24
C GLY A 63 1.07 -11.58 3.35
N TYR A 64 1.62 -12.78 3.34
CA TYR A 64 0.85 -14.00 3.50
C TYR A 64 0.65 -14.35 4.97
N PHE A 65 -0.57 -14.69 5.29
CA PHE A 65 -0.88 -15.21 6.60
C PHE A 65 -0.51 -16.70 6.69
N SER A 66 0.48 -17.03 7.52
CA SER A 66 0.99 -18.41 7.65
C SER A 66 0.13 -19.34 8.55
N GLY A 67 -0.97 -18.84 9.07
CA GLY A 67 -1.87 -19.61 9.97
C GLY A 67 -3.11 -20.11 9.25
N SER A 68 -3.11 -21.36 8.81
CA SER A 68 -4.25 -21.98 8.13
C SER A 68 -5.54 -22.08 8.97
N ASN A 69 -5.47 -21.79 10.28
CA ASN A 69 -6.57 -22.03 11.22
C ASN A 69 -7.21 -20.75 11.77
N HIS A 70 -6.69 -19.57 11.45
CA HIS A 70 -7.29 -18.32 11.89
C HIS A 70 -8.42 -17.91 10.96
N ARG A 71 -9.59 -17.74 11.54
CA ARG A 71 -10.77 -17.27 10.86
C ARG A 71 -11.08 -15.83 11.26
N THR A 72 -11.51 -15.05 10.30
CA THR A 72 -12.11 -13.76 10.53
C THR A 72 -13.43 -13.90 11.30
N PRO A 73 -13.95 -12.84 11.93
CA PRO A 73 -15.22 -12.90 12.67
C PRO A 73 -16.39 -13.43 11.83
N ASP A 74 -16.37 -13.24 10.51
CA ASP A 74 -17.36 -13.77 9.55
C ASP A 74 -17.06 -15.22 9.11
N GLY A 75 -16.07 -15.88 9.73
CA GLY A 75 -15.73 -17.28 9.49
C GLY A 75 -14.84 -17.57 8.29
N ARG A 76 -14.36 -16.53 7.56
CA ARG A 76 -13.42 -16.69 6.45
C ARG A 76 -12.02 -17.00 6.96
N LEU A 77 -11.18 -17.55 6.09
CA LEU A 77 -9.77 -17.76 6.41
C LEU A 77 -9.05 -16.41 6.52
N GLY A 78 -8.12 -16.25 7.45
CA GLY A 78 -7.32 -15.05 7.64
C GLY A 78 -6.56 -14.62 6.37
N GLN A 79 -6.21 -15.55 5.51
CA GLN A 79 -5.66 -15.29 4.18
C GLN A 79 -6.60 -14.44 3.30
N SER A 80 -7.90 -14.52 3.49
CA SER A 80 -8.85 -13.67 2.77
C SER A 80 -8.73 -12.20 3.17
N TRP A 81 -8.35 -11.93 4.42
CA TRP A 81 -8.08 -10.56 4.87
C TRP A 81 -6.77 -10.04 4.27
N THR A 82 -5.67 -10.80 4.39
CA THR A 82 -4.36 -10.36 3.87
C THR A 82 -4.35 -10.21 2.35
N ALA A 83 -5.19 -10.94 1.63
CA ALA A 83 -5.36 -10.79 0.19
C ALA A 83 -6.35 -9.67 -0.18
N GLY A 84 -7.08 -9.11 0.78
CA GLY A 84 -8.10 -8.09 0.56
C GLY A 84 -7.51 -6.67 0.56
N THR A 85 -8.21 -5.75 -0.08
CA THR A 85 -7.76 -4.36 -0.25
C THR A 85 -7.52 -3.64 1.07
N LEU A 86 -8.34 -3.91 2.09
CA LEU A 86 -8.24 -3.24 3.40
C LEU A 86 -6.92 -3.52 4.14
N SER A 87 -6.24 -4.61 3.83
CA SER A 87 -4.95 -4.95 4.46
C SER A 87 -3.76 -4.21 3.86
N HIS A 88 -3.97 -3.39 2.84
CA HIS A 88 -2.93 -2.73 2.07
C HIS A 88 -2.97 -1.20 2.23
N ASN A 89 -1.83 -0.55 1.94
CA ASN A 89 -1.67 0.90 2.07
C ASN A 89 -2.07 1.60 0.77
N LEU A 90 -3.35 1.94 0.64
CA LEU A 90 -3.95 2.51 -0.55
C LEU A 90 -5.30 3.17 -0.25
N VAL A 91 -6.01 3.65 -1.26
CA VAL A 91 -7.38 4.16 -1.11
C VAL A 91 -8.38 3.06 -1.43
N VAL A 92 -9.24 2.77 -0.46
CA VAL A 92 -10.42 1.92 -0.64
C VAL A 92 -11.58 2.79 -1.12
N VAL A 93 -12.34 2.31 -2.09
CA VAL A 93 -13.51 3.01 -2.63
C VAL A 93 -14.77 2.21 -2.30
N ASP A 94 -15.77 2.93 -1.73
CA ASP A 94 -17.09 2.39 -1.36
C ASP A 94 -17.03 1.13 -0.49
N GLU A 95 -16.00 1.05 0.37
CA GLU A 95 -15.82 -0.08 1.29
C GLU A 95 -15.84 -1.45 0.59
N THR A 96 -15.28 -1.51 -0.62
CA THR A 96 -15.20 -2.74 -1.40
C THR A 96 -13.77 -3.13 -1.70
N ASN A 97 -13.53 -4.42 -1.91
CA ASN A 97 -12.27 -4.86 -2.47
C ASN A 97 -12.13 -4.39 -3.92
N GLN A 98 -10.90 -4.15 -4.34
CA GLN A 98 -10.59 -3.97 -5.76
C GLN A 98 -11.16 -5.14 -6.57
N ALA A 99 -11.62 -4.84 -7.78
CA ALA A 99 -12.18 -5.84 -8.69
C ALA A 99 -11.21 -7.00 -8.93
N GLY A 100 -11.78 -8.14 -9.30
CA GLY A 100 -11.00 -9.24 -9.85
C GLY A 100 -10.34 -8.87 -11.18
N ALA A 101 -9.80 -9.83 -11.89
CA ALA A 101 -9.31 -9.61 -13.24
C ALA A 101 -10.50 -9.30 -14.22
N PRO A 102 -10.32 -8.47 -15.27
CA PRO A 102 -9.05 -7.84 -15.67
C PRO A 102 -8.82 -6.50 -14.95
N ARG A 103 -7.74 -6.40 -14.23
CA ARG A 103 -7.26 -5.13 -13.65
C ARG A 103 -5.75 -5.07 -13.77
N GLY A 104 -5.20 -3.89 -13.63
CA GLY A 104 -3.75 -3.71 -13.67
C GLY A 104 -3.33 -2.29 -13.39
N SER A 105 -2.07 -1.99 -13.67
CA SER A 105 -1.51 -0.65 -13.55
C SER A 105 -0.73 -0.25 -14.79
N ASN A 106 -0.70 1.06 -15.05
CA ASN A 106 0.17 1.67 -16.04
C ASN A 106 1.18 2.57 -15.33
N LEU A 107 2.46 2.40 -15.66
CA LEU A 107 3.46 3.39 -15.30
C LEU A 107 3.28 4.65 -16.14
N GLU A 108 3.15 5.79 -15.47
CA GLU A 108 2.97 7.08 -16.14
C GLU A 108 4.23 7.96 -16.06
N LEU A 109 4.93 7.86 -14.94
CA LEU A 109 6.17 8.56 -14.71
C LEU A 109 7.11 7.72 -13.87
N PHE A 110 8.36 7.67 -14.28
CA PHE A 110 9.47 7.19 -13.46
C PHE A 110 10.67 8.06 -13.78
N GLY A 111 11.22 8.75 -12.80
CA GLY A 111 12.31 9.69 -13.05
C GLY A 111 12.99 10.15 -11.78
N SER A 112 14.16 10.72 -11.99
CA SER A 112 15.06 11.18 -10.95
C SER A 112 15.66 12.53 -11.36
N VAL A 113 15.72 13.42 -10.39
CA VAL A 113 16.54 14.65 -10.43
C VAL A 113 17.32 14.73 -9.13
N PRO A 114 18.40 15.53 -9.04
CA PRO A 114 19.17 15.62 -7.80
C PRO A 114 18.30 15.86 -6.57
N GLY A 115 18.32 14.90 -5.63
CA GLY A 115 17.56 14.94 -4.39
C GLY A 115 16.08 14.55 -4.50
N VAL A 116 15.58 14.16 -5.68
CA VAL A 116 14.19 13.70 -5.83
C VAL A 116 14.08 12.50 -6.75
N GLU A 117 13.56 11.42 -6.25
CA GLU A 117 13.14 10.23 -7.00
C GLU A 117 11.62 10.19 -7.06
N MET A 118 11.04 9.95 -8.23
CA MET A 118 9.58 10.01 -8.42
C MET A 118 9.06 8.86 -9.25
N LEU A 119 7.89 8.38 -8.84
CA LEU A 119 7.13 7.34 -9.53
C LEU A 119 5.65 7.70 -9.53
N GLN A 120 5.00 7.59 -10.69
CA GLN A 120 3.55 7.72 -10.82
C GLN A 120 3.00 6.54 -11.60
N ALA A 121 1.93 5.96 -11.06
CA ALA A 121 1.19 4.89 -11.73
C ALA A 121 -0.32 5.09 -11.58
N SER A 122 -1.07 4.64 -12.58
CA SER A 122 -2.52 4.58 -12.56
C SER A 122 -3.00 3.13 -12.56
N GLY A 123 -4.04 2.85 -11.79
CA GLY A 123 -4.75 1.58 -11.82
C GLY A 123 -5.91 1.64 -12.83
N PHE A 124 -6.11 0.56 -13.57
CA PHE A 124 -7.27 0.40 -14.45
C PHE A 124 -8.01 -0.90 -14.12
N GLY A 125 -9.34 -0.88 -14.30
CA GLY A 125 -10.21 -2.01 -13.94
C GLY A 125 -10.19 -2.34 -12.44
N VAL A 126 -9.72 -1.41 -11.61
CA VAL A 126 -9.58 -1.58 -10.15
C VAL A 126 -10.93 -1.43 -9.47
N TYR A 127 -11.67 -0.39 -9.85
CA TYR A 127 -13.02 -0.10 -9.39
C TYR A 127 -13.85 0.36 -10.58
N ASP A 128 -14.97 -0.31 -10.85
CA ASP A 128 -15.83 0.01 -12.01
C ASP A 128 -16.42 1.42 -11.92
N GLN A 129 -16.63 1.92 -10.70
CA GLN A 129 -17.18 3.26 -10.44
C GLN A 129 -16.15 4.37 -10.51
N CYS A 130 -14.85 4.07 -10.67
CA CYS A 130 -13.80 5.08 -10.71
C CYS A 130 -13.38 5.42 -12.13
N SER A 131 -13.36 6.72 -12.44
CA SER A 131 -12.77 7.26 -13.66
C SER A 131 -11.26 7.51 -13.53
N GLU A 132 -10.77 7.74 -12.31
CA GLU A 132 -9.36 7.89 -11.98
C GLU A 132 -9.03 7.10 -10.71
N TYR A 133 -7.90 6.39 -10.74
CA TYR A 133 -7.30 5.74 -9.57
C TYR A 133 -5.79 5.76 -9.78
N ARG A 134 -5.10 6.75 -9.17
CA ARG A 134 -3.71 7.07 -9.47
C ARG A 134 -2.94 7.41 -8.21
N ARG A 135 -1.69 6.98 -8.15
CA ARG A 135 -0.78 7.31 -7.07
C ARG A 135 0.52 7.88 -7.61
N THR A 136 0.98 8.95 -6.98
CA THR A 136 2.30 9.55 -7.21
C THR A 136 3.06 9.48 -5.91
N CYS A 137 4.22 8.84 -5.93
CA CYS A 137 5.15 8.81 -4.81
C CYS A 137 6.43 9.55 -5.18
N ALA A 138 6.95 10.35 -4.26
CA ALA A 138 8.27 10.94 -4.39
C ALA A 138 9.06 10.73 -3.09
N HIS A 139 10.32 10.31 -3.24
CA HIS A 139 11.32 10.33 -2.21
C HIS A 139 12.15 11.60 -2.36
N VAL A 140 12.16 12.44 -1.34
CA VAL A 140 12.81 13.75 -1.38
C VAL A 140 13.90 13.80 -0.32
N GLU A 141 15.14 14.04 -0.74
CA GLU A 141 16.27 14.25 0.13
C GLU A 141 16.36 15.74 0.53
N MET A 142 16.63 15.99 1.80
CA MET A 142 16.78 17.35 2.31
C MET A 142 18.24 17.77 2.28
N PRO A 143 18.56 19.02 1.90
CA PRO A 143 19.96 19.50 1.82
C PRO A 143 20.73 19.41 3.13
N GLN A 144 20.05 19.47 4.26
CA GLN A 144 20.63 19.36 5.61
C GLN A 144 20.74 17.91 6.12
N GLY A 145 20.47 16.93 5.28
CA GLY A 145 20.35 15.52 5.62
C GLY A 145 18.94 15.11 6.04
N GLY A 146 18.67 13.83 5.91
CA GLY A 146 17.33 13.26 6.08
C GLY A 146 16.50 13.30 4.79
N HIS A 147 15.31 12.78 4.88
CA HIS A 147 14.41 12.66 3.73
C HIS A 147 12.94 12.66 4.20
N TYR A 148 12.05 12.84 3.25
CA TYR A 148 10.61 12.63 3.45
C TYR A 148 9.98 12.03 2.20
N ILE A 149 8.83 11.41 2.39
CA ILE A 149 8.03 10.85 1.31
C ILE A 149 6.85 11.77 1.05
N VAL A 150 6.63 12.10 -0.22
CA VAL A 150 5.38 12.68 -0.69
C VAL A 150 4.55 11.58 -1.32
N ASP A 151 3.33 11.44 -0.85
CA ASP A 151 2.37 10.48 -1.38
C ASP A 151 1.09 11.22 -1.74
N LEU A 152 0.74 11.18 -3.02
CA LEU A 152 -0.45 11.79 -3.57
C LEU A 152 -1.31 10.71 -4.20
N PHE A 153 -2.45 10.44 -3.59
CA PHE A 153 -3.41 9.51 -4.13
C PHE A 153 -4.64 10.24 -4.68
N ARG A 154 -5.01 9.94 -5.91
CA ARG A 154 -6.17 10.50 -6.59
C ARG A 154 -7.13 9.38 -6.96
N ALA A 155 -8.35 9.49 -6.47
CA ALA A 155 -9.46 8.64 -6.85
C ALA A 155 -10.64 9.53 -7.23
N GLU A 156 -11.23 9.29 -8.39
CA GLU A 156 -12.39 10.00 -8.88
C GLU A 156 -13.49 8.99 -9.22
N GLY A 157 -14.69 9.23 -8.67
CA GLY A 157 -15.83 8.29 -8.73
C GLY A 157 -16.00 7.54 -7.42
N GLY A 158 -17.14 6.83 -7.29
CA GLY A 158 -17.55 6.26 -6.01
C GLY A 158 -18.18 7.32 -5.07
N GLN A 159 -18.57 6.89 -3.88
CA GLN A 159 -19.22 7.74 -2.87
C GLN A 159 -18.36 7.96 -1.63
N VAL A 160 -17.57 6.97 -1.26
CA VAL A 160 -16.73 6.97 -0.07
C VAL A 160 -15.31 6.59 -0.44
N HIS A 161 -14.35 7.40 -0.02
CA HIS A 161 -12.93 7.13 -0.19
C HIS A 161 -12.26 7.03 1.17
N GLN A 162 -11.57 5.94 1.43
CA GLN A 162 -10.87 5.70 2.68
C GLN A 162 -9.39 5.45 2.40
N TYR A 163 -8.54 6.35 2.88
CA TYR A 163 -7.10 6.13 2.82
C TYR A 163 -6.69 5.21 3.96
N ILE A 164 -6.22 4.02 3.60
CA ILE A 164 -5.75 3.00 4.54
C ILE A 164 -4.23 3.08 4.67
N PHE A 165 -3.76 3.08 5.91
CA PHE A 165 -2.35 3.16 6.20
C PHE A 165 -1.99 2.25 7.37
N HIS A 166 -1.08 1.30 7.13
CA HIS A 166 -0.56 0.37 8.12
C HIS A 166 0.90 0.70 8.42
N SER A 167 1.25 0.78 9.69
CA SER A 167 2.61 0.99 10.12
C SER A 167 3.05 -0.06 11.13
N ALA A 168 4.35 -0.30 11.23
CA ALA A 168 4.93 -1.22 12.21
C ALA A 168 4.93 -0.69 13.64
N GLY A 169 4.77 0.63 13.81
CA GLY A 169 4.82 1.31 15.09
C GLY A 169 3.47 1.87 15.54
N SER A 170 3.47 2.44 16.73
CA SER A 170 2.35 3.26 17.20
C SER A 170 2.40 4.62 16.51
N LEU A 171 1.25 5.10 16.05
CA LEU A 171 1.15 6.45 15.55
C LEU A 171 1.45 7.45 16.67
N VAL A 172 2.44 8.29 16.47
CA VAL A 172 2.89 9.26 17.49
C VAL A 172 2.20 10.59 17.32
N ASP A 173 2.08 11.05 16.09
CA ASP A 173 1.44 12.33 15.77
C ASP A 173 0.94 12.36 14.32
N ILE A 174 -0.25 12.93 14.12
CA ILE A 174 -0.75 13.37 12.83
C ILE A 174 -1.05 14.86 12.95
N THR A 175 -0.30 15.68 12.22
CA THR A 175 -0.57 17.11 12.13
C THR A 175 -1.24 17.41 10.79
N PRO A 176 -2.57 17.47 10.72
CA PRO A 176 -3.25 17.81 9.48
C PRO A 176 -3.04 19.30 9.16
N SER A 177 -2.70 19.59 7.93
CA SER A 177 -2.53 20.98 7.43
C SER A 177 -3.84 21.71 7.19
N GLN A 178 -4.94 20.99 7.23
CA GLN A 178 -6.34 21.47 7.13
C GLN A 178 -7.15 20.77 8.23
N PRO A 179 -8.39 21.20 8.53
CA PRO A 179 -9.23 20.46 9.43
C PRO A 179 -9.17 18.99 9.06
N ALA A 180 -8.71 18.18 10.01
CA ALA A 180 -8.58 16.74 9.78
C ALA A 180 -9.90 16.23 9.22
N PRO A 181 -9.89 15.45 8.15
CA PRO A 181 -11.08 14.71 7.80
C PRO A 181 -11.52 13.99 9.06
N GLN A 182 -12.78 14.16 9.43
CA GLN A 182 -13.32 13.47 10.59
C GLN A 182 -13.06 11.98 10.39
N PRO A 183 -12.61 11.24 11.41
CA PRO A 183 -12.51 9.80 11.30
C PRO A 183 -13.84 9.26 10.79
N THR A 184 -13.84 8.67 9.64
CA THR A 184 -15.04 8.06 9.08
C THR A 184 -15.30 6.80 9.90
N GLU A 185 -16.46 6.72 10.55
CA GLU A 185 -16.89 5.46 11.13
C GLU A 185 -16.98 4.43 10.02
N LEU A 186 -16.26 3.32 10.19
CA LEU A 186 -16.35 2.20 9.26
C LEU A 186 -17.77 1.64 9.29
N SER A 187 -18.28 1.24 8.15
CA SER A 187 -19.55 0.51 8.10
C SER A 187 -19.48 -0.76 8.94
N GLU A 188 -20.62 -1.28 9.36
CA GLU A 188 -20.68 -2.51 10.14
C GLU A 188 -19.97 -3.69 9.43
N ALA A 189 -20.02 -3.71 8.08
CA ALA A 189 -19.36 -4.73 7.29
C ALA A 189 -17.83 -4.66 7.40
N TRP A 190 -17.26 -3.45 7.45
CA TRP A 190 -15.82 -3.22 7.56
C TRP A 190 -15.34 -3.22 9.00
N SER A 191 -16.13 -2.70 9.95
CA SER A 191 -15.78 -2.72 11.37
C SER A 191 -15.57 -4.16 11.88
N ARG A 192 -16.31 -5.12 11.34
CA ARG A 192 -16.11 -6.54 11.64
C ARG A 192 -14.72 -7.06 11.26
N TRP A 193 -14.06 -6.44 10.30
CA TRP A 193 -12.69 -6.78 9.92
C TRP A 193 -11.65 -6.10 10.81
N VAL A 194 -12.01 -4.95 11.40
CA VAL A 194 -11.10 -4.11 12.18
C VAL A 194 -11.27 -4.32 13.68
N ASP A 195 -12.46 -4.68 14.16
CA ASP A 195 -12.79 -4.79 15.59
C ASP A 195 -11.95 -5.81 16.37
N ASN A 196 -11.18 -6.64 15.69
CA ASN A 196 -10.24 -7.51 16.37
C ASN A 196 -8.93 -7.75 15.58
N PRO A 197 -8.16 -6.70 15.24
CA PRO A 197 -6.91 -6.86 14.52
C PRO A 197 -5.91 -7.75 15.27
N ARG A 198 -5.98 -7.81 16.60
CA ARG A 198 -5.12 -8.67 17.41
C ARG A 198 -5.45 -10.16 17.30
N GLN A 199 -6.70 -10.51 16.98
CA GLN A 199 -7.09 -11.90 16.73
C GLN A 199 -6.80 -12.34 15.29
N ILE A 200 -6.69 -11.39 14.36
CA ILE A 200 -6.48 -11.67 12.93
C ILE A 200 -4.99 -11.79 12.64
N VAL A 201 -4.15 -11.04 13.34
CA VAL A 201 -2.70 -11.04 13.15
C VAL A 201 -2.03 -11.27 14.49
N PRO A 202 -1.54 -12.50 14.78
CA PRO A 202 -0.64 -12.68 15.91
C PRO A 202 0.56 -11.75 15.69
N GLU A 203 1.01 -11.10 16.76
CA GLU A 203 2.27 -10.36 16.74
C GLU A 203 3.36 -11.33 16.27
N ILE A 204 3.78 -11.19 15.03
CA ILE A 204 4.94 -11.92 14.53
C ILE A 204 6.12 -11.12 15.05
N PRO A 205 6.93 -11.65 15.95
CA PRO A 205 8.19 -11.00 16.30
C PRO A 205 9.02 -10.93 15.02
N HIS A 206 9.26 -9.75 14.50
CA HIS A 206 10.20 -9.56 13.41
C HIS A 206 11.61 -9.74 13.99
N THR A 207 12.01 -10.98 14.21
CA THR A 207 13.42 -11.31 14.42
C THR A 207 14.04 -11.46 13.04
N PHE A 208 14.62 -10.38 12.56
CA PHE A 208 15.60 -10.50 11.47
C PHE A 208 16.86 -11.13 12.06
N GLY A 209 17.16 -12.36 11.66
CA GLY A 209 18.44 -13.01 11.84
C GLY A 209 19.40 -12.62 10.73
#